data_7ec5bf51e0aa3824958936cbdd8b275c
#
_entry.id   7ec5bf51e0aa3824958936cbdd8b275c
#
_cell.length_a   1.000
_cell.length_b   1.000
_cell.length_c   1.000
_cell.angle_alpha   90.00
_cell.angle_beta   90.00
_cell.angle_gamma   90.00
#
_symmetry.space_group_name_H-M   'P 1'
#
loop_
_entity.id
_entity.type
_entity.pdbx_description
1 polymer ?
#
loop_
_entity_poly.entity_id
_entity_poly.type
_entity_poly.pdbx_seq_one_letter_code
_entity_poly.pdbx_strand_id
1 'polypeptide(L)'
;QTCALPILKSIKTSELPRDLLINYYQTYSSFWGHYSISVANNLYGKQQAAYQDSLFALIDHTSWDYRMSQASYYIWRDTLKSKEIFKELLEIEEVGTPNYAMITHSYSRLCHHQKKYDEEKKYLILSAIADTRNATRENASLQSLALIQYEEKNLADAFKFTQSAIDDVISSGIHFRAIEIYKFNSIINTAYQAEQAKSRSHLTTFLISTSIILFLLILLVVFIYIQMKKTLKIKQARSE
;
A
#
# COMPACT_ATOMS: atom_id res chain seq x y z
N GLN A 1 -19.48 4.19 -13.24
CA GLN A 1 -18.69 5.06 -14.17
C GLN A 1 -19.24 5.05 -15.57
N THR A 2 -19.73 3.94 -16.10
CA THR A 2 -20.34 3.86 -17.46
C THR A 2 -21.63 4.68 -17.62
N CYS A 3 -22.38 4.94 -16.54
CA CYS A 3 -23.60 5.75 -16.58
C CYS A 3 -23.34 7.27 -16.62
N ALA A 4 -22.22 7.74 -16.10
CA ALA A 4 -21.88 9.17 -16.08
C ALA A 4 -21.40 9.71 -17.46
N LEU A 5 -20.75 8.88 -18.26
CA LEU A 5 -20.21 9.27 -19.56
C LEU A 5 -21.26 9.79 -20.58
N PRO A 6 -22.43 9.14 -20.74
CA PRO A 6 -23.48 9.67 -21.60
C PRO A 6 -24.00 11.03 -21.12
N ILE A 7 -24.17 11.20 -19.80
CA ILE A 7 -24.61 12.47 -19.21
C ILE A 7 -23.57 13.57 -19.46
N LEU A 8 -22.31 13.29 -19.19
CA LEU A 8 -21.22 14.25 -19.43
C LEU A 8 -21.09 14.62 -20.92
N LYS A 9 -21.27 13.66 -21.84
CA LYS A 9 -21.24 13.91 -23.30
C LYS A 9 -22.41 14.76 -23.80
N SER A 10 -23.54 14.78 -23.08
CA SER A 10 -24.69 15.64 -23.44
C SER A 10 -24.52 17.10 -23.04
N ILE A 11 -23.50 17.42 -22.24
CA ILE A 11 -23.23 18.77 -21.76
C ILE A 11 -22.60 19.58 -22.90
N LYS A 12 -23.22 20.72 -23.21
CA LYS A 12 -22.67 21.70 -24.16
C LYS A 12 -21.65 22.59 -23.44
N THR A 13 -20.38 22.34 -23.69
CA THR A 13 -19.27 23.06 -23.03
C THR A 13 -19.29 24.57 -23.30
N SER A 14 -19.85 25.00 -24.44
CA SER A 14 -19.98 26.43 -24.79
C SER A 14 -20.96 27.22 -23.90
N GLU A 15 -21.83 26.52 -23.16
CA GLU A 15 -22.85 27.11 -22.29
C GLU A 15 -22.44 27.07 -20.81
N LEU A 16 -21.29 26.44 -20.47
CA LEU A 16 -20.84 26.29 -19.09
C LEU A 16 -20.11 27.55 -18.59
N PRO A 17 -20.43 28.01 -17.36
CA PRO A 17 -19.57 28.95 -16.65
C PRO A 17 -18.14 28.38 -16.48
N ARG A 18 -17.15 29.29 -16.36
CA ARG A 18 -15.73 28.90 -16.28
C ARG A 18 -15.44 27.84 -15.21
N ASP A 19 -16.00 27.98 -14.01
CA ASP A 19 -15.77 27.06 -12.90
C ASP A 19 -16.32 25.66 -13.21
N LEU A 20 -17.50 25.55 -13.80
CA LEU A 20 -18.07 24.29 -14.21
C LEU A 20 -17.32 23.68 -15.41
N LEU A 21 -16.77 24.53 -16.29
CA LEU A 21 -15.94 24.07 -17.40
C LEU A 21 -14.62 23.50 -16.92
N ILE A 22 -13.98 24.09 -15.91
CA ILE A 22 -12.79 23.56 -15.23
C ILE A 22 -13.10 22.18 -14.65
N ASN A 23 -14.18 22.04 -13.86
CA ASN A 23 -14.59 20.77 -13.28
C ASN A 23 -14.91 19.71 -14.35
N TYR A 24 -15.51 20.11 -15.47
CA TYR A 24 -15.78 19.24 -16.61
C TYR A 24 -14.48 18.65 -17.18
N TYR A 25 -13.51 19.50 -17.53
CA TYR A 25 -12.24 19.04 -18.07
C TYR A 25 -11.41 18.23 -17.09
N GLN A 26 -11.42 18.60 -15.81
CA GLN A 26 -10.75 17.84 -14.75
C GLN A 26 -11.36 16.44 -14.60
N THR A 27 -12.70 16.34 -14.60
CA THR A 27 -13.41 15.07 -14.52
C THR A 27 -13.09 14.16 -15.70
N TYR A 28 -13.10 14.69 -16.93
CA TYR A 28 -12.76 13.91 -18.12
C TYR A 28 -11.29 13.50 -18.16
N SER A 29 -10.38 14.40 -17.82
CA SER A 29 -8.95 14.07 -17.76
C SER A 29 -8.69 12.95 -16.75
N SER A 30 -9.27 13.04 -15.55
CA SER A 30 -9.18 12.00 -14.52
C SER A 30 -9.80 10.67 -14.97
N PHE A 31 -10.98 10.73 -15.57
CA PHE A 31 -11.68 9.55 -16.10
C PHE A 31 -10.82 8.80 -17.13
N TRP A 32 -10.32 9.51 -18.14
CA TRP A 32 -9.51 8.89 -19.19
C TRP A 32 -8.16 8.40 -18.67
N GLY A 33 -7.58 9.07 -17.67
CA GLY A 33 -6.37 8.62 -16.99
C GLY A 33 -6.57 7.28 -16.30
N HIS A 34 -7.59 7.16 -15.47
CA HIS A 34 -7.93 5.90 -14.78
C HIS A 34 -8.34 4.79 -15.75
N TYR A 35 -9.11 5.13 -16.80
CA TYR A 35 -9.53 4.15 -17.78
C TYR A 35 -8.36 3.60 -18.60
N SER A 36 -7.40 4.45 -18.97
CA SER A 36 -6.18 4.07 -19.67
C SER A 36 -5.34 3.06 -18.86
N ILE A 37 -5.21 3.30 -17.57
CA ILE A 37 -4.50 2.39 -16.65
C ILE A 37 -5.25 1.05 -16.53
N SER A 38 -6.57 1.10 -16.34
CA SER A 38 -7.40 -0.10 -16.10
C SER A 38 -7.44 -1.04 -17.30
N VAL A 39 -7.36 -0.52 -18.53
CA VAL A 39 -7.47 -1.30 -19.78
C VAL A 39 -6.08 -1.56 -20.39
N ALA A 40 -5.01 -1.04 -19.80
CA ALA A 40 -3.64 -1.13 -20.30
C ALA A 40 -3.51 -0.70 -21.79
N ASN A 41 -4.28 0.31 -22.21
CA ASN A 41 -4.36 0.74 -23.60
C ASN A 41 -4.01 2.22 -23.76
N ASN A 42 -2.87 2.49 -24.39
CA ASN A 42 -2.36 3.84 -24.66
C ASN A 42 -3.25 4.70 -25.57
N LEU A 43 -4.25 4.13 -26.23
CA LEU A 43 -5.18 4.89 -27.08
C LEU A 43 -5.92 5.98 -26.30
N TYR A 44 -6.21 5.74 -25.03
CA TYR A 44 -6.94 6.68 -24.16
C TYR A 44 -6.04 7.76 -23.54
N GLY A 45 -4.73 7.58 -23.57
CA GLY A 45 -3.77 8.60 -23.13
C GLY A 45 -3.82 9.89 -23.97
N LYS A 46 -4.17 9.78 -25.25
CA LYS A 46 -4.38 10.95 -26.13
C LYS A 46 -5.63 11.76 -25.73
N GLN A 47 -6.72 11.07 -25.39
CA GLN A 47 -7.93 11.74 -24.89
C GLN A 47 -7.66 12.42 -23.55
N GLN A 48 -6.99 11.74 -22.62
CA GLN A 48 -6.56 12.35 -21.37
C GLN A 48 -5.76 13.63 -21.62
N ALA A 49 -4.75 13.57 -22.50
CA ALA A 49 -3.90 14.72 -22.81
C ALA A 49 -4.71 15.89 -23.37
N ALA A 50 -5.63 15.68 -24.31
CA ALA A 50 -6.46 16.73 -24.89
C ALA A 50 -7.34 17.44 -23.84
N TYR A 51 -7.94 16.68 -22.90
CA TYR A 51 -8.70 17.28 -21.81
C TYR A 51 -7.79 17.99 -20.80
N GLN A 52 -6.59 17.48 -20.56
CA GLN A 52 -5.61 18.12 -19.69
C GLN A 52 -5.12 19.45 -20.29
N ASP A 53 -4.85 19.50 -21.58
CA ASP A 53 -4.45 20.74 -22.28
C ASP A 53 -5.56 21.80 -22.21
N SER A 54 -6.83 21.38 -22.40
CA SER A 54 -7.99 22.27 -22.25
C SER A 54 -8.13 22.77 -20.80
N LEU A 55 -7.88 21.93 -19.82
CA LEU A 55 -7.87 22.29 -18.40
C LEU A 55 -6.78 23.32 -18.10
N PHE A 56 -5.55 23.08 -18.58
CA PHE A 56 -4.42 23.99 -18.37
C PHE A 56 -4.65 25.37 -18.99
N ALA A 57 -5.39 25.46 -20.08
CA ALA A 57 -5.74 26.74 -20.69
C ALA A 57 -6.73 27.58 -19.86
N LEU A 58 -7.44 26.95 -18.92
CA LEU A 58 -8.49 27.59 -18.12
C LEU A 58 -8.08 27.87 -16.67
N ILE A 59 -7.22 27.06 -16.11
CA ILE A 59 -6.79 27.21 -14.70
C ILE A 59 -5.78 28.36 -14.59
N ASP A 60 -5.82 29.06 -13.46
CA ASP A 60 -4.80 30.05 -13.10
C ASP A 60 -3.44 29.33 -12.94
N HIS A 61 -2.47 29.76 -13.73
CA HIS A 61 -1.14 29.17 -13.78
C HIS A 61 -0.33 29.39 -12.48
N THR A 62 -0.76 30.30 -11.62
CA THR A 62 -0.16 30.53 -10.30
C THR A 62 -0.78 29.66 -9.21
N SER A 63 -1.93 29.03 -9.51
CA SER A 63 -2.65 28.22 -8.53
C SER A 63 -1.91 26.93 -8.16
N TRP A 64 -2.15 26.46 -6.93
CA TRP A 64 -1.62 25.19 -6.46
C TRP A 64 -2.09 24.01 -7.35
N ASP A 65 -3.36 24.01 -7.74
CA ASP A 65 -3.95 22.95 -8.58
C ASP A 65 -3.27 22.85 -9.95
N TYR A 66 -2.96 24.00 -10.57
CA TYR A 66 -2.21 24.02 -11.83
C TYR A 66 -0.81 23.43 -11.66
N ARG A 67 -0.07 23.89 -10.66
CA ARG A 67 1.30 23.45 -10.41
C ARG A 67 1.36 21.96 -10.09
N MET A 68 0.44 21.46 -9.24
CA MET A 68 0.34 20.05 -8.89
C MET A 68 0.01 19.18 -10.10
N SER A 69 -0.95 19.61 -10.91
CA SER A 69 -1.35 18.95 -12.17
C SER A 69 -0.19 18.94 -13.18
N GLN A 70 0.51 20.07 -13.30
CA GLN A 70 1.68 20.21 -14.17
C GLN A 70 2.83 19.30 -13.75
N ALA A 71 3.17 19.25 -12.45
CA ALA A 71 4.18 18.36 -11.92
C ALA A 71 3.86 16.89 -12.26
N SER A 72 2.60 16.48 -12.03
CA SER A 72 2.13 15.12 -12.34
C SER A 72 2.16 14.81 -13.83
N TYR A 73 1.82 15.76 -14.69
CA TYR A 73 1.85 15.63 -16.15
C TYR A 73 3.27 15.37 -16.69
N TYR A 74 4.27 16.00 -16.07
CA TYR A 74 5.66 15.87 -16.47
C TYR A 74 6.37 14.61 -15.95
N ILE A 75 5.79 13.84 -15.03
CA ILE A 75 6.43 12.60 -14.51
C ILE A 75 6.96 11.70 -15.64
N TRP A 76 6.19 11.55 -16.71
CA TRP A 76 6.49 10.65 -17.83
C TRP A 76 7.05 11.35 -19.06
N ARG A 77 7.14 12.70 -19.05
CA ARG A 77 7.51 13.51 -20.22
C ARG A 77 8.81 14.27 -20.00
N ASP A 78 8.94 14.92 -18.85
CA ASP A 78 10.11 15.71 -18.45
C ASP A 78 10.32 15.55 -16.94
N THR A 79 11.08 14.53 -16.57
CA THR A 79 11.31 14.19 -15.17
C THR A 79 12.06 15.27 -14.39
N LEU A 80 12.89 16.09 -15.07
CA LEU A 80 13.62 17.18 -14.40
C LEU A 80 12.64 18.28 -14.02
N LYS A 81 11.83 18.72 -14.97
CA LYS A 81 10.81 19.75 -14.73
C LYS A 81 9.78 19.31 -13.70
N SER A 82 9.33 18.04 -13.77
CA SER A 82 8.44 17.46 -12.75
C SER A 82 9.07 17.55 -11.35
N LYS A 83 10.34 17.17 -11.23
CA LYS A 83 11.07 17.20 -9.97
C LYS A 83 11.22 18.62 -9.40
N GLU A 84 11.51 19.59 -10.23
CA GLU A 84 11.64 21.00 -9.82
C GLU A 84 10.31 21.50 -9.24
N ILE A 85 9.20 21.31 -9.96
CA ILE A 85 7.88 21.76 -9.50
C ILE A 85 7.48 21.05 -8.18
N PHE A 86 7.68 19.75 -8.06
CA PHE A 86 7.40 19.05 -6.81
C PHE A 86 8.23 19.55 -5.63
N LYS A 87 9.51 19.87 -5.85
CA LYS A 87 10.36 20.42 -4.80
C LYS A 87 9.87 21.79 -4.34
N GLU A 88 9.53 22.67 -5.28
CA GLU A 88 8.97 23.99 -4.94
C GLU A 88 7.66 23.87 -4.17
N LEU A 89 6.78 22.90 -4.56
CA LEU A 89 5.55 22.65 -3.83
C LEU A 89 5.81 22.12 -2.41
N LEU A 90 6.82 21.25 -2.22
CA LEU A 90 7.21 20.74 -0.91
C LEU A 90 7.85 21.81 0.00
N GLU A 91 8.49 22.84 -0.58
CA GLU A 91 9.09 23.94 0.18
C GLU A 91 8.05 24.91 0.73
N ILE A 92 6.94 25.10 0.02
CA ILE A 92 5.87 26.03 0.41
C ILE A 92 4.76 25.38 1.23
N GLU A 93 4.58 24.07 1.14
CA GLU A 93 3.49 23.36 1.80
C GLU A 93 3.87 22.94 3.22
N GLU A 94 2.96 23.10 4.17
CA GLU A 94 3.17 22.70 5.54
C GLU A 94 3.15 21.17 5.67
N VAL A 95 4.15 20.63 6.39
CA VAL A 95 4.32 19.19 6.58
C VAL A 95 3.13 18.59 7.34
N GLY A 96 2.53 17.56 6.78
CA GLY A 96 1.44 16.82 7.39
C GLY A 96 0.04 17.31 7.00
N THR A 97 -0.08 18.32 6.14
CA THR A 97 -1.36 18.75 5.55
C THR A 97 -1.87 17.75 4.50
N PRO A 98 -3.16 17.79 4.13
CA PRO A 98 -3.69 17.01 3.01
C PRO A 98 -2.96 17.29 1.68
N ASN A 99 -2.63 18.54 1.42
CA ASN A 99 -1.86 18.93 0.23
C ASN A 99 -0.45 18.31 0.26
N TYR A 100 0.21 18.32 1.41
CA TYR A 100 1.51 17.66 1.59
C TYR A 100 1.43 16.15 1.30
N ALA A 101 0.34 15.47 1.72
CA ALA A 101 0.11 14.08 1.41
C ALA A 101 -0.02 13.84 -0.10
N MET A 102 -0.78 14.70 -0.80
CA MET A 102 -0.94 14.63 -2.26
C MET A 102 0.37 14.85 -3.02
N ILE A 103 1.18 15.83 -2.58
CA ILE A 103 2.49 16.11 -3.19
C ILE A 103 3.42 14.92 -2.99
N THR A 104 3.56 14.43 -1.76
CA THR A 104 4.47 13.33 -1.43
C THR A 104 4.06 12.03 -2.12
N HIS A 105 2.77 11.71 -2.21
CA HIS A 105 2.28 10.58 -3.00
C HIS A 105 2.64 10.72 -4.50
N SER A 106 2.43 11.90 -5.08
CA SER A 106 2.71 12.09 -6.50
C SER A 106 4.22 12.13 -6.79
N TYR A 107 5.01 12.66 -5.87
CA TYR A 107 6.47 12.63 -5.97
C TYR A 107 7.04 11.22 -5.82
N SER A 108 6.42 10.36 -5.01
CA SER A 108 6.80 8.94 -4.95
C SER A 108 6.67 8.24 -6.31
N ARG A 109 5.65 8.58 -7.10
CA ARG A 109 5.49 8.07 -8.47
C ARG A 109 6.61 8.51 -9.41
N LEU A 110 7.10 9.74 -9.26
CA LEU A 110 8.30 10.21 -9.98
C LEU A 110 9.53 9.41 -9.55
N CYS A 111 9.72 9.17 -8.26
CA CYS A 111 10.82 8.35 -7.73
C CYS A 111 10.76 6.92 -8.27
N HIS A 112 9.57 6.30 -8.31
CA HIS A 112 9.34 5.00 -8.92
C HIS A 112 9.77 4.98 -10.40
N HIS A 113 9.32 5.97 -11.17
CA HIS A 113 9.69 6.10 -12.58
C HIS A 113 11.21 6.23 -12.78
N GLN A 114 11.89 6.91 -11.87
CA GLN A 114 13.35 7.04 -11.85
C GLN A 114 14.06 5.81 -11.24
N LYS A 115 13.34 4.77 -10.82
CA LYS A 115 13.86 3.57 -10.14
C LYS A 115 14.58 3.87 -8.82
N LYS A 116 14.17 4.93 -8.14
CA LYS A 116 14.69 5.34 -6.83
C LYS A 116 13.78 4.82 -5.72
N TYR A 117 13.83 3.50 -5.52
CA TYR A 117 12.88 2.79 -4.67
C TYR A 117 12.92 3.19 -3.19
N ASP A 118 14.10 3.56 -2.66
CA ASP A 118 14.23 4.05 -1.29
C ASP A 118 13.56 5.43 -1.11
N GLU A 119 13.73 6.33 -2.08
CA GLU A 119 13.06 7.63 -2.09
C GLU A 119 11.54 7.45 -2.27
N GLU A 120 11.11 6.57 -3.16
CA GLU A 120 9.70 6.20 -3.35
C GLU A 120 9.06 5.76 -2.03
N LYS A 121 9.65 4.78 -1.36
CA LYS A 121 9.18 4.26 -0.07
C LYS A 121 9.11 5.38 0.98
N LYS A 122 10.14 6.22 1.07
CA LYS A 122 10.16 7.37 1.98
C LYS A 122 8.97 8.30 1.75
N TYR A 123 8.71 8.71 0.51
CA TYR A 123 7.63 9.65 0.21
C TYR A 123 6.24 9.02 0.35
N LEU A 124 6.09 7.73 0.09
CA LEU A 124 4.86 6.99 0.40
C LEU A 124 4.57 6.95 1.91
N ILE A 125 5.59 6.75 2.74
CA ILE A 125 5.45 6.76 4.20
C ILE A 125 5.03 8.15 4.68
N LEU A 126 5.65 9.23 4.18
CA LEU A 126 5.29 10.60 4.53
C LEU A 126 3.83 10.92 4.15
N SER A 127 3.41 10.49 2.95
CA SER A 127 2.02 10.64 2.50
C SER A 127 1.05 9.86 3.39
N ALA A 128 1.32 8.58 3.66
CA ALA A 128 0.46 7.74 4.50
C ALA A 128 0.31 8.29 5.93
N ILE A 129 1.38 8.84 6.51
CA ILE A 129 1.34 9.48 7.82
C ILE A 129 0.45 10.73 7.79
N ALA A 130 0.61 11.58 6.76
CA ALA A 130 -0.18 12.79 6.63
C ALA A 130 -1.66 12.46 6.42
N ASP A 131 -2.00 11.52 5.52
CA ASP A 131 -3.36 11.05 5.30
C ASP A 131 -4.00 10.51 6.60
N THR A 132 -3.27 9.68 7.34
CA THR A 132 -3.75 9.10 8.60
C THR A 132 -4.02 10.19 9.65
N ARG A 133 -3.13 11.19 9.77
CA ARG A 133 -3.31 12.33 10.70
C ARG A 133 -4.52 13.18 10.36
N ASN A 134 -4.81 13.35 9.09
CA ASN A 134 -5.95 14.13 8.59
C ASN A 134 -7.25 13.32 8.48
N ALA A 135 -7.25 12.07 8.92
CA ALA A 135 -8.36 11.14 8.77
C ALA A 135 -8.83 11.01 7.30
N THR A 136 -7.90 11.16 6.35
CA THR A 136 -8.16 11.01 4.92
C THR A 136 -8.30 9.52 4.61
N ARG A 137 -9.53 9.10 4.28
CA ARG A 137 -9.85 7.68 4.03
C ARG A 137 -9.61 7.24 2.57
N GLU A 138 -8.85 7.99 1.82
CA GLU A 138 -8.45 7.68 0.45
C GLU A 138 -6.93 7.47 0.36
N ASN A 139 -6.38 6.65 1.27
CA ASN A 139 -4.95 6.47 1.44
C ASN A 139 -4.36 5.51 0.40
N ALA A 140 -4.13 6.01 -0.82
CA ALA A 140 -3.46 5.27 -1.90
C ALA A 140 -2.02 4.86 -1.55
N SER A 141 -1.39 5.59 -0.63
CA SER A 141 -0.02 5.32 -0.20
C SER A 141 0.09 4.02 0.59
N LEU A 142 -0.91 3.68 1.41
CA LEU A 142 -0.94 2.39 2.12
C LEU A 142 -1.03 1.20 1.16
N GLN A 143 -1.75 1.34 0.03
CA GLN A 143 -1.83 0.29 -0.99
C GLN A 143 -0.46 0.06 -1.63
N SER A 144 0.24 1.14 -2.00
CA SER A 144 1.58 1.06 -2.58
C SER A 144 2.59 0.49 -1.58
N LEU A 145 2.53 0.90 -0.31
CA LEU A 145 3.37 0.37 0.76
C LEU A 145 3.11 -1.12 1.01
N ALA A 146 1.87 -1.58 0.94
CA ALA A 146 1.53 -3.00 1.07
C ALA A 146 2.22 -3.85 0.00
N LEU A 147 2.24 -3.37 -1.25
CA LEU A 147 2.94 -4.05 -2.35
C LEU A 147 4.45 -4.08 -2.14
N ILE A 148 5.05 -2.95 -1.77
CA ILE A 148 6.49 -2.87 -1.47
C ILE A 148 6.86 -3.85 -0.35
N GLN A 149 6.08 -3.89 0.76
CA GLN A 149 6.32 -4.83 1.85
C GLN A 149 6.17 -6.29 1.41
N TYR A 150 5.22 -6.58 0.53
CA TYR A 150 5.07 -7.93 -0.05
C TYR A 150 6.29 -8.34 -0.89
N GLU A 151 6.81 -7.44 -1.73
CA GLU A 151 8.01 -7.67 -2.54
C GLU A 151 9.26 -7.85 -1.66
N GLU A 152 9.36 -7.10 -0.58
CA GLU A 152 10.42 -7.21 0.44
C GLU A 152 10.28 -8.46 1.34
N LYS A 153 9.24 -9.29 1.13
CA LYS A 153 8.93 -10.48 1.95
C LYS A 153 8.54 -10.18 3.40
N ASN A 154 8.20 -8.95 3.71
CA ASN A 154 7.64 -8.58 5.01
C ASN A 154 6.10 -8.76 4.97
N LEU A 155 5.67 -10.02 5.00
CA LEU A 155 4.26 -10.39 4.82
C LEU A 155 3.35 -9.86 5.93
N ALA A 156 3.90 -9.67 7.15
CA ALA A 156 3.13 -9.16 8.28
C ALA A 156 2.71 -7.69 8.06
N ASP A 157 3.63 -6.82 7.65
CA ASP A 157 3.32 -5.43 7.37
C ASP A 157 2.54 -5.27 6.06
N ALA A 158 2.85 -6.09 5.04
CA ALA A 158 2.06 -6.14 3.81
C ALA A 158 0.57 -6.44 4.11
N PHE A 159 0.30 -7.43 4.95
CA PHE A 159 -1.06 -7.76 5.39
C PHE A 159 -1.72 -6.62 6.16
N LYS A 160 -1.03 -6.03 7.14
CA LYS A 160 -1.52 -4.90 7.93
C LYS A 160 -1.91 -3.71 7.04
N PHE A 161 -1.03 -3.29 6.15
CA PHE A 161 -1.29 -2.15 5.26
C PHE A 161 -2.43 -2.45 4.28
N THR A 162 -2.53 -3.71 3.80
CA THR A 162 -3.65 -4.12 2.96
C THR A 162 -4.99 -4.04 3.70
N GLN A 163 -5.06 -4.52 4.96
CA GLN A 163 -6.28 -4.44 5.75
C GLN A 163 -6.69 -2.98 6.02
N SER A 164 -5.74 -2.13 6.40
CA SER A 164 -6.02 -0.70 6.59
C SER A 164 -6.52 -0.02 5.31
N ALA A 165 -5.91 -0.34 4.16
CA ALA A 165 -6.35 0.20 2.88
C ALA A 165 -7.76 -0.30 2.47
N ILE A 166 -8.13 -1.54 2.82
CA ILE A 166 -9.49 -2.07 2.60
C ILE A 166 -10.50 -1.33 3.47
N ASP A 167 -10.20 -1.15 4.76
CA ASP A 167 -11.08 -0.43 5.69
C ASP A 167 -11.32 1.01 5.23
N ASP A 168 -10.29 1.68 4.72
CA ASP A 168 -10.39 3.02 4.15
C ASP A 168 -11.30 3.04 2.92
N VAL A 169 -11.14 2.11 1.99
CA VAL A 169 -11.95 2.03 0.77
C VAL A 169 -13.42 1.71 1.07
N ILE A 170 -13.67 0.79 2.00
CA ILE A 170 -15.04 0.46 2.43
C ILE A 170 -15.72 1.69 3.04
N SER A 171 -15.00 2.40 3.91
CA SER A 171 -15.53 3.57 4.61
C SER A 171 -15.71 4.81 3.70
N SER A 172 -14.88 4.95 2.66
CA SER A 172 -14.98 6.06 1.70
C SER A 172 -16.03 5.84 0.60
N GLY A 173 -16.51 4.60 0.40
CA GLY A 173 -17.45 4.25 -0.66
C GLY A 173 -16.88 4.31 -2.08
N ILE A 174 -15.56 4.36 -2.24
CA ILE A 174 -14.89 4.50 -3.55
C ILE A 174 -14.71 3.12 -4.20
N HIS A 175 -15.73 2.66 -4.89
CA HIS A 175 -15.80 1.30 -5.44
C HIS A 175 -14.71 0.94 -6.47
N PHE A 176 -14.20 1.89 -7.26
CA PHE A 176 -13.20 1.56 -8.28
C PHE A 176 -11.85 1.14 -7.68
N ARG A 177 -11.46 1.70 -6.53
CA ARG A 177 -10.24 1.29 -5.80
C ARG A 177 -10.40 -0.06 -5.11
N ALA A 178 -11.63 -0.42 -4.75
CA ALA A 178 -11.91 -1.73 -4.18
C ALA A 178 -11.42 -2.86 -5.10
N ILE A 179 -11.63 -2.73 -6.41
CA ILE A 179 -11.24 -3.75 -7.39
C ILE A 179 -9.71 -3.96 -7.41
N GLU A 180 -8.94 -2.90 -7.35
CA GLU A 180 -7.48 -2.99 -7.33
C GLU A 180 -6.97 -3.63 -6.03
N ILE A 181 -7.48 -3.17 -4.89
CA ILE A 181 -7.11 -3.74 -3.58
C ILE A 181 -7.49 -5.22 -3.49
N TYR A 182 -8.69 -5.62 -3.94
CA TYR A 182 -9.11 -7.02 -3.88
C TYR A 182 -8.21 -7.96 -4.68
N LYS A 183 -7.65 -7.52 -5.79
CA LYS A 183 -6.68 -8.32 -6.55
C LYS A 183 -5.44 -8.66 -5.73
N PHE A 184 -4.90 -7.70 -4.99
CA PHE A 184 -3.71 -7.89 -4.17
C PHE A 184 -4.00 -8.52 -2.82
N ASN A 185 -5.16 -8.20 -2.22
CA ASN A 185 -5.56 -8.74 -0.92
C ASN A 185 -5.54 -10.27 -0.91
N SER A 186 -6.07 -10.91 -1.93
CA SER A 186 -6.08 -12.38 -2.01
C SER A 186 -4.67 -12.96 -2.00
N ILE A 187 -3.74 -12.36 -2.74
CA ILE A 187 -2.36 -12.81 -2.85
C ILE A 187 -1.64 -12.62 -1.51
N ILE A 188 -1.70 -11.42 -0.94
CA ILE A 188 -1.03 -11.06 0.32
C ILE A 188 -1.60 -11.88 1.47
N ASN A 189 -2.92 -12.01 1.57
CA ASN A 189 -3.57 -12.80 2.60
C ASN A 189 -3.17 -14.28 2.51
N THR A 190 -3.17 -14.86 1.32
CA THR A 190 -2.76 -16.26 1.12
C THR A 190 -1.30 -16.47 1.52
N ALA A 191 -0.40 -15.58 1.11
CA ALA A 191 1.01 -15.65 1.47
C ALA A 191 1.22 -15.52 2.99
N TYR A 192 0.54 -14.57 3.63
CA TYR A 192 0.59 -14.37 5.07
C TYR A 192 0.07 -15.59 5.85
N GLN A 193 -1.07 -16.15 5.45
CA GLN A 193 -1.64 -17.34 6.08
C GLN A 193 -0.72 -18.55 5.91
N ALA A 194 -0.08 -18.72 4.76
CA ALA A 194 0.88 -19.81 4.54
C ALA A 194 2.11 -19.67 5.44
N GLU A 195 2.63 -18.47 5.63
CA GLU A 195 3.74 -18.20 6.55
C GLU A 195 3.35 -18.47 8.01
N GLN A 196 2.16 -18.03 8.43
CA GLN A 196 1.63 -18.31 9.77
C GLN A 196 1.44 -19.81 10.02
N ALA A 197 0.92 -20.54 9.03
CA ALA A 197 0.75 -22.00 9.13
C ALA A 197 2.11 -22.69 9.28
N LYS A 198 3.12 -22.27 8.52
CA LYS A 198 4.50 -22.79 8.63
C LYS A 198 5.10 -22.53 10.01
N SER A 199 4.96 -21.28 10.51
CA SER A 199 5.44 -20.91 11.86
C SER A 199 4.78 -21.74 12.96
N ARG A 200 3.45 -21.91 12.88
CA ARG A 200 2.70 -22.77 13.83
C ARG A 200 3.17 -24.24 13.77
N SER A 201 3.41 -24.76 12.58
CA SER A 201 3.92 -26.13 12.40
C SER A 201 5.28 -26.31 13.06
N HIS A 202 6.21 -25.35 12.86
CA HIS A 202 7.53 -25.40 13.52
C HIS A 202 7.41 -25.33 15.04
N LEU A 203 6.57 -24.45 15.57
CA LEU A 203 6.34 -24.36 17.02
C LEU A 203 5.76 -25.66 17.59
N THR A 204 4.78 -26.26 16.92
CA THR A 204 4.17 -27.52 17.32
C THR A 204 5.20 -28.65 17.32
N THR A 205 6.01 -28.75 16.27
CA THR A 205 7.09 -29.74 16.16
C THR A 205 8.13 -29.57 17.30
N PHE A 206 8.51 -28.32 17.58
CA PHE A 206 9.42 -28.00 18.68
C PHE A 206 8.84 -28.42 20.04
N LEU A 207 7.57 -28.10 20.32
CA LEU A 207 6.90 -28.49 21.58
C LEU A 207 6.78 -30.00 21.73
N ILE A 208 6.46 -30.74 20.66
CA ILE A 208 6.39 -32.20 20.68
C ILE A 208 7.77 -32.78 20.97
N SER A 209 8.82 -32.34 20.28
CA SER A 209 10.17 -32.87 20.48
C SER A 209 10.70 -32.56 21.89
N THR A 210 10.48 -31.37 22.42
CA THR A 210 10.87 -31.04 23.80
C THR A 210 10.11 -31.87 24.84
N SER A 211 8.82 -32.15 24.62
CA SER A 211 8.00 -32.99 25.48
C SER A 211 8.49 -34.43 25.49
N ILE A 212 8.88 -34.99 24.34
CA ILE A 212 9.48 -36.34 24.25
C ILE A 212 10.79 -36.40 25.00
N ILE A 213 11.68 -35.42 24.85
CA ILE A 213 12.97 -35.36 25.54
C ILE A 213 12.74 -35.32 27.05
N LEU A 214 11.83 -34.48 27.54
CA LEU A 214 11.51 -34.38 28.95
C LEU A 214 10.98 -35.71 29.52
N PHE A 215 10.10 -36.38 28.78
CA PHE A 215 9.57 -37.69 29.15
C PHE A 215 10.66 -38.73 29.26
N LEU A 216 11.62 -38.81 28.33
CA LEU A 216 12.76 -39.70 28.37
C LEU A 216 13.67 -39.43 29.56
N LEU A 217 13.91 -38.16 29.92
CA LEU A 217 14.67 -37.79 31.11
C LEU A 217 14.00 -38.25 32.38
N ILE A 218 12.68 -38.12 32.50
CA ILE A 218 11.91 -38.62 33.64
C ILE A 218 12.08 -40.14 33.76
N LEU A 219 11.96 -40.89 32.67
CA LEU A 219 12.15 -42.32 32.65
C LEU A 219 13.57 -42.71 33.09
N LEU A 220 14.58 -41.98 32.66
CA LEU A 220 15.97 -42.18 33.04
C LEU A 220 16.18 -41.99 34.57
N VAL A 221 15.62 -40.91 35.12
CA VAL A 221 15.68 -40.64 36.57
C VAL A 221 15.01 -41.76 37.37
N VAL A 222 13.82 -42.20 36.94
CA VAL A 222 13.12 -43.33 37.59
C VAL A 222 13.95 -44.59 37.49
N PHE A 223 14.55 -44.91 36.37
CA PHE A 223 15.41 -46.06 36.18
C PHE A 223 16.63 -46.02 37.13
N ILE A 224 17.33 -44.90 37.21
CA ILE A 224 18.47 -44.69 38.11
C ILE A 224 18.03 -44.89 39.57
N TYR A 225 16.90 -44.31 39.97
CA TYR A 225 16.35 -44.48 41.33
C TYR A 225 16.08 -45.94 41.67
N ILE A 226 15.46 -46.70 40.75
CA ILE A 226 15.22 -48.15 40.95
C ILE A 226 16.52 -48.92 41.10
N GLN A 227 17.55 -48.64 40.29
CA GLN A 227 18.87 -49.29 40.37
C GLN A 227 19.58 -48.97 41.69
N MET A 228 19.56 -47.74 42.14
CA MET A 228 20.13 -47.34 43.44
C MET A 228 19.45 -48.04 44.58
N LYS A 229 18.10 -48.14 44.57
CA LYS A 229 17.34 -48.88 45.62
C LYS A 229 17.70 -50.39 45.66
N LYS A 230 17.87 -51.02 44.48
CA LYS A 230 18.32 -52.42 44.41
C LYS A 230 19.74 -52.60 45.00
N THR A 231 20.68 -51.72 44.65
CA THR A 231 22.06 -51.75 45.12
C THR A 231 22.14 -51.53 46.61
N LEU A 232 21.36 -50.65 47.21
CA LEU A 232 21.28 -50.44 48.66
C LEU A 232 20.78 -51.68 49.38
N LYS A 233 19.72 -52.35 48.90
CA LYS A 233 19.21 -53.61 49.47
C LYS A 233 20.26 -54.73 49.48
N ILE A 234 21.01 -54.85 48.34
CA ILE A 234 22.10 -55.86 48.25
C ILE A 234 23.25 -55.59 49.24
N LYS A 235 23.60 -54.30 49.43
CA LYS A 235 24.63 -53.92 50.41
C LYS A 235 24.20 -54.18 51.84
N GLN A 236 22.95 -53.90 52.20
CA GLN A 236 22.39 -54.22 53.52
C GLN A 236 22.41 -55.73 53.80
N ALA A 237 21.96 -56.56 52.86
CA ALA A 237 21.96 -58.03 52.99
C ALA A 237 23.36 -58.67 53.03
N ARG A 238 24.45 -57.96 52.69
CA ARG A 238 25.85 -58.44 52.83
C ARG A 238 26.51 -57.99 54.13
N SER A 239 25.91 -57.07 54.86
CA SER A 239 26.43 -56.55 56.13
C SER A 239 25.82 -57.22 57.38
N GLU A 240 24.82 -58.07 57.18
CA GLU A 240 24.28 -59.04 58.14
C GLU A 240 24.98 -60.40 57.94
#